data_3f2fd90048daa6742538478bd364aa45
#
_entry.id   3f2fd90048daa6742538478bd364aa45
#
_cell.length_a   1.000
_cell.length_b   1.000
_cell.length_c   1.000
_cell.angle_alpha   90.00
_cell.angle_beta   90.00
_cell.angle_gamma   90.00
#
_symmetry.space_group_name_H-M   'P 1'
#
loop_
_entity.id
_entity.type
_entity.pdbx_description
1 polymer ?
#
loop_
_entity_poly.entity_id
_entity_poly.type
_entity_poly.pdbx_seq_one_letter_code
_entity_poly.pdbx_strand_id
1 'polypeptide(L)'
;GVCTMRDPQIVEKAYEVGVGGNIRGMLGGKVDDLHGEPIEINATVKMLDDREIPVAGADSTSRQNVGRIAVIDHDGITIVVTEAKAATELMNIFKCLNIDITGYKALLLKGFNKAYEEVYEGIVPTGHFLIPDSLGITSPDVRKAGHFTKIRRPVYPLDENVAFRYE
;
A
#
# COMPACT_ATOMS: atom_id res chain seq x y z
N GLY A 1 -3.67 -12.03 7.76
CA GLY A 1 -3.13 -10.69 7.46
C GLY A 1 -4.16 -9.76 6.87
N VAL A 2 -3.87 -8.45 6.89
CA VAL A 2 -4.70 -7.44 6.23
C VAL A 2 -3.81 -6.42 5.50
N CYS A 3 -4.22 -6.00 4.30
CA CYS A 3 -3.50 -5.02 3.49
C CYS A 3 -4.43 -4.23 2.56
N THR A 4 -3.88 -3.21 1.92
CA THR A 4 -4.53 -2.46 0.85
C THR A 4 -3.79 -2.62 -0.46
N MET A 5 -4.51 -2.64 -1.58
CA MET A 5 -3.92 -2.71 -2.91
C MET A 5 -4.80 -2.00 -3.94
N ARG A 6 -4.18 -1.42 -4.97
CA ARG A 6 -4.92 -0.91 -6.12
C ARG A 6 -4.94 -1.96 -7.23
N ASP A 7 -6.12 -2.36 -7.66
CA ASP A 7 -6.30 -3.21 -8.84
C ASP A 7 -7.72 -3.07 -9.40
N PRO A 8 -7.94 -2.19 -10.39
CA PRO A 8 -9.27 -1.97 -10.95
C PRO A 8 -9.89 -3.21 -11.60
N GLN A 9 -9.06 -4.12 -12.15
CA GLN A 9 -9.56 -5.35 -12.78
C GLN A 9 -10.12 -6.34 -11.76
N ILE A 10 -9.48 -6.43 -10.59
CA ILE A 10 -9.97 -7.28 -9.50
C ILE A 10 -11.24 -6.67 -8.89
N VAL A 11 -11.30 -5.34 -8.75
CA VAL A 11 -12.52 -4.66 -8.30
C VAL A 11 -13.67 -4.94 -9.25
N GLU A 12 -13.48 -4.82 -10.57
CA GLU A 12 -14.49 -5.11 -11.57
C GLU A 12 -15.03 -6.54 -11.45
N LYS A 13 -14.14 -7.53 -11.40
CA LYS A 13 -14.53 -8.95 -11.19
C LYS A 13 -15.30 -9.16 -9.89
N ALA A 14 -14.91 -8.47 -8.81
CA ALA A 14 -15.61 -8.58 -7.54
C ALA A 14 -17.04 -8.04 -7.63
N TYR A 15 -17.26 -6.95 -8.36
CA TYR A 15 -18.58 -6.39 -8.60
C TYR A 15 -19.44 -7.26 -9.51
N GLU A 16 -18.84 -7.96 -10.48
CA GLU A 16 -19.56 -8.91 -11.34
C GLU A 16 -20.13 -10.10 -10.56
N VAL A 17 -19.37 -10.65 -9.59
CA VAL A 17 -19.79 -11.84 -8.85
C VAL A 17 -20.57 -11.49 -7.58
N GLY A 18 -20.43 -10.28 -7.06
CA GLY A 18 -21.10 -9.84 -5.83
C GLY A 18 -20.50 -10.40 -4.54
N VAL A 19 -21.02 -9.93 -3.40
CA VAL A 19 -20.60 -10.38 -2.06
C VAL A 19 -20.91 -11.87 -1.87
N GLY A 20 -19.96 -12.62 -1.34
CA GLY A 20 -19.98 -14.07 -1.21
C GLY A 20 -19.52 -14.81 -2.46
N GLY A 21 -19.40 -14.13 -3.60
CA GLY A 21 -18.87 -14.70 -4.83
C GLY A 21 -17.37 -14.99 -4.74
N ASN A 22 -16.89 -15.89 -5.61
CA ASN A 22 -15.48 -16.24 -5.69
C ASN A 22 -14.88 -15.66 -6.97
N ILE A 23 -13.69 -15.08 -6.86
CA ILE A 23 -12.93 -14.53 -7.97
C ILE A 23 -11.60 -15.23 -8.12
N ARG A 24 -11.21 -15.49 -9.36
CA ARG A 24 -9.86 -15.93 -9.72
C ARG A 24 -9.24 -14.91 -10.65
N GLY A 25 -7.97 -14.61 -10.42
CA GLY A 25 -7.25 -13.65 -11.26
C GLY A 25 -5.86 -13.32 -10.76
N MET A 26 -5.22 -12.45 -11.51
CA MET A 26 -3.91 -11.92 -11.19
C MET A 26 -4.09 -10.60 -10.43
N LEU A 27 -3.55 -10.49 -9.22
CA LEU A 27 -3.65 -9.31 -8.36
C LEU A 27 -2.34 -8.53 -8.35
N GLY A 28 -2.40 -7.21 -8.51
CA GLY A 28 -1.24 -6.31 -8.47
C GLY A 28 -0.30 -6.46 -9.66
N GLY A 29 0.89 -5.87 -9.59
CA GLY A 29 1.98 -6.03 -10.56
C GLY A 29 1.67 -5.65 -12.02
N LYS A 30 0.66 -4.78 -12.29
CA LYS A 30 0.15 -4.50 -13.64
C LYS A 30 0.44 -3.08 -14.12
N VAL A 31 1.12 -2.27 -13.30
CA VAL A 31 1.33 -0.84 -13.61
C VAL A 31 2.66 -0.62 -14.30
N ASP A 32 3.68 -1.37 -13.91
CA ASP A 32 5.04 -1.31 -14.43
C ASP A 32 5.81 -2.59 -14.09
N ASP A 33 7.02 -2.71 -14.63
CA ASP A 33 7.90 -3.88 -14.45
C ASP A 33 8.83 -3.74 -13.23
N LEU A 34 8.65 -2.70 -12.39
CA LEU A 34 9.55 -2.41 -11.27
C LEU A 34 9.02 -2.87 -9.93
N HIS A 35 7.69 -3.04 -9.80
CA HIS A 35 7.02 -3.29 -8.52
C HIS A 35 6.61 -4.75 -8.31
N GLY A 36 7.23 -5.66 -9.04
CA GLY A 36 7.01 -7.09 -8.95
C GLY A 36 5.91 -7.59 -9.88
N GLU A 37 5.82 -8.91 -9.97
CA GLU A 37 4.88 -9.62 -10.84
C GLU A 37 3.50 -9.73 -10.18
N PRO A 38 2.42 -9.83 -10.99
CA PRO A 38 1.10 -10.12 -10.48
C PRO A 38 1.04 -11.47 -9.76
N ILE A 39 0.25 -11.55 -8.71
CA ILE A 39 0.06 -12.76 -7.90
C ILE A 39 -1.28 -13.40 -8.28
N GLU A 40 -1.27 -14.71 -8.56
CA GLU A 40 -2.50 -15.46 -8.75
C GLU A 40 -3.28 -15.57 -7.44
N ILE A 41 -4.56 -15.20 -7.47
CA ILE A 41 -5.46 -15.30 -6.34
C ILE A 41 -6.69 -16.14 -6.66
N ASN A 42 -7.20 -16.82 -5.62
CA ASN A 42 -8.52 -17.42 -5.56
C ASN A 42 -9.18 -16.91 -4.28
N ALA A 43 -10.03 -15.89 -4.41
CA ALA A 43 -10.49 -15.11 -3.26
C ALA A 43 -12.01 -15.02 -3.20
N THR A 44 -12.54 -14.92 -1.99
CA THR A 44 -13.97 -14.69 -1.73
C THR A 44 -14.22 -13.20 -1.51
N VAL A 45 -15.22 -12.64 -2.18
CA VAL A 45 -15.65 -11.24 -1.97
C VAL A 45 -16.39 -11.14 -0.63
N LYS A 46 -15.86 -10.31 0.28
CA LYS A 46 -16.44 -10.10 1.61
C LYS A 46 -17.30 -8.84 1.70
N MET A 47 -16.92 -7.80 0.95
CA MET A 47 -17.62 -6.51 0.95
C MET A 47 -17.39 -5.80 -0.37
N LEU A 48 -18.38 -5.02 -0.79
CA LEU A 48 -18.29 -4.05 -1.89
C LEU A 48 -18.73 -2.69 -1.36
N ASP A 49 -18.03 -1.63 -1.75
CA ASP A 49 -18.27 -0.26 -1.30
C ASP A 49 -17.79 0.74 -2.37
N ASP A 50 -18.33 1.95 -2.35
CA ASP A 50 -17.96 3.04 -3.26
C ASP A 50 -17.84 4.40 -2.56
N ARG A 51 -17.85 4.38 -1.21
CA ARG A 51 -17.77 5.61 -0.42
C ARG A 51 -16.43 6.31 -0.55
N GLU A 52 -16.45 7.63 -0.42
CA GLU A 52 -15.25 8.42 -0.27
C GLU A 52 -14.61 8.22 1.11
N ILE A 53 -13.30 8.12 1.14
CA ILE A 53 -12.53 7.86 2.35
C ILE A 53 -12.01 9.18 2.93
N PRO A 54 -12.25 9.51 4.21
CA PRO A 54 -11.66 10.68 4.86
C PRO A 54 -10.13 10.57 4.88
N VAL A 55 -9.45 11.67 4.53
CA VAL A 55 -8.00 11.76 4.57
C VAL A 55 -7.55 12.03 6.01
N ALA A 56 -6.63 11.21 6.53
CA ALA A 56 -6.10 11.39 7.87
C ALA A 56 -5.19 12.63 7.93
N GLY A 57 -5.26 13.41 9.03
CA GLY A 57 -4.40 14.57 9.26
C GLY A 57 -4.78 15.84 8.48
N ALA A 58 -5.71 15.76 7.53
CA ALA A 58 -6.34 16.92 6.93
C ALA A 58 -7.48 17.44 7.82
N ASP A 59 -7.98 18.63 7.56
CA ASP A 59 -9.20 19.08 8.19
C ASP A 59 -10.32 18.05 7.94
N SER A 60 -11.28 17.94 8.85
CA SER A 60 -12.29 16.87 8.90
C SER A 60 -13.18 16.76 7.65
N THR A 61 -13.01 17.66 6.68
CA THR A 61 -13.79 17.73 5.44
C THR A 61 -13.10 17.10 4.25
N SER A 62 -11.77 16.91 4.27
CA SER A 62 -11.04 16.34 3.14
C SER A 62 -11.36 14.87 2.95
N ARG A 63 -11.81 14.52 1.75
CA ARG A 63 -12.12 13.14 1.35
C ARG A 63 -11.40 12.79 0.07
N GLN A 64 -11.09 11.53 -0.09
CA GLN A 64 -10.51 10.98 -1.30
C GLN A 64 -11.47 9.99 -1.94
N ASN A 65 -11.74 10.19 -3.22
CA ASN A 65 -12.42 9.21 -4.03
C ASN A 65 -11.39 8.18 -4.51
N VAL A 66 -11.55 6.94 -4.07
CA VAL A 66 -10.70 5.81 -4.46
C VAL A 66 -11.39 4.92 -5.50
N GLY A 67 -12.51 5.37 -6.05
CA GLY A 67 -13.36 4.57 -6.91
C GLY A 67 -14.11 3.50 -6.12
N ARG A 68 -14.54 2.46 -6.81
CA ARG A 68 -15.14 1.29 -6.19
C ARG A 68 -14.11 0.55 -5.33
N ILE A 69 -14.59 -0.06 -4.25
CA ILE A 69 -13.79 -0.80 -3.28
C ILE A 69 -14.32 -2.24 -3.22
N ALA A 70 -13.43 -3.20 -3.22
CA ALA A 70 -13.74 -4.59 -2.91
C ALA A 70 -12.87 -5.08 -1.75
N VAL A 71 -13.49 -5.65 -0.74
CA VAL A 71 -12.78 -6.38 0.30
C VAL A 71 -12.85 -7.86 -0.04
N ILE A 72 -11.70 -8.48 -0.23
CA ILE A 72 -11.60 -9.89 -0.60
C ILE A 72 -10.78 -10.65 0.45
N ASP A 73 -11.04 -11.93 0.59
CA ASP A 73 -10.27 -12.84 1.43
C ASP A 73 -9.61 -13.90 0.56
N HIS A 74 -8.29 -14.00 0.63
CA HIS A 74 -7.47 -15.00 -0.01
C HIS A 74 -6.64 -15.72 1.05
N ASP A 75 -6.97 -16.94 1.36
CA ASP A 75 -6.26 -17.82 2.32
C ASP A 75 -6.01 -17.14 3.69
N GLY A 76 -7.01 -16.45 4.22
CA GLY A 76 -6.94 -15.75 5.51
C GLY A 76 -6.19 -14.40 5.44
N ILE A 77 -5.91 -13.91 4.25
CA ILE A 77 -5.42 -12.56 4.01
C ILE A 77 -6.58 -11.70 3.50
N THR A 78 -6.99 -10.73 4.30
CA THR A 78 -7.99 -9.74 3.89
C THR A 78 -7.32 -8.64 3.09
N ILE A 79 -7.77 -8.42 1.88
CA ILE A 79 -7.20 -7.43 0.97
C ILE A 79 -8.28 -6.41 0.63
N VAL A 80 -8.05 -5.15 0.97
CA VAL A 80 -8.89 -4.03 0.54
C VAL A 80 -8.37 -3.55 -0.81
N VAL A 81 -9.11 -3.86 -1.86
CA VAL A 81 -8.72 -3.52 -3.25
C VAL A 81 -9.49 -2.28 -3.69
N THR A 82 -8.77 -1.28 -4.20
CA THR A 82 -9.36 -0.03 -4.71
C THR A 82 -9.19 0.10 -6.22
N GLU A 83 -10.14 0.74 -6.85
CA GLU A 83 -10.13 1.00 -8.29
C GLU A 83 -9.14 2.12 -8.64
N ALA A 84 -9.16 3.22 -7.89
CA ALA A 84 -8.24 4.32 -8.05
C ALA A 84 -7.12 4.29 -6.99
N LYS A 85 -6.07 5.06 -7.26
CA LYS A 85 -4.93 5.18 -6.33
C LYS A 85 -5.40 5.81 -5.02
N ALA A 86 -5.18 5.10 -3.94
CA ALA A 86 -5.37 5.61 -2.60
C ALA A 86 -4.07 6.31 -2.13
N ALA A 87 -4.19 7.46 -1.46
CA ALA A 87 -3.07 8.04 -0.74
C ALA A 87 -2.60 7.10 0.37
N THR A 88 -1.31 7.11 0.65
CA THR A 88 -0.70 6.24 1.67
C THR A 88 -1.26 6.48 3.08
N GLU A 89 -1.87 7.64 3.29
CA GLU A 89 -2.48 8.04 4.55
C GLU A 89 -3.90 7.50 4.77
N LEU A 90 -4.36 6.58 3.91
CA LEU A 90 -5.69 5.97 4.03
C LEU A 90 -5.79 4.91 5.13
N MET A 91 -5.22 5.18 6.26
CA MET A 91 -5.44 4.40 7.48
C MET A 91 -6.89 4.35 7.89
N ASN A 92 -7.61 5.41 7.58
CA ASN A 92 -9.04 5.48 7.81
C ASN A 92 -9.85 4.49 6.94
N ILE A 93 -9.27 3.91 5.89
CA ILE A 93 -10.00 2.97 5.03
C ILE A 93 -10.50 1.76 5.80
N PHE A 94 -9.67 1.17 6.67
CA PHE A 94 -10.09 0.03 7.49
C PHE A 94 -11.22 0.43 8.45
N LYS A 95 -11.07 1.59 9.12
CA LYS A 95 -12.09 2.13 10.03
C LYS A 95 -13.39 2.44 9.29
N CYS A 96 -13.32 3.06 8.12
CA CYS A 96 -14.48 3.40 7.30
C CYS A 96 -15.24 2.17 6.82
N LEU A 97 -14.53 1.08 6.56
CA LEU A 97 -15.09 -0.20 6.15
C LEU A 97 -15.43 -1.10 7.33
N ASN A 98 -15.34 -0.60 8.58
CA ASN A 98 -15.56 -1.36 9.80
C ASN A 98 -14.70 -2.64 9.90
N ILE A 99 -13.47 -2.58 9.38
CA ILE A 99 -12.50 -3.66 9.49
C ILE A 99 -11.68 -3.45 10.76
N ASP A 100 -11.90 -4.33 11.75
CA ASP A 100 -11.10 -4.33 12.98
C ASP A 100 -9.72 -4.93 12.71
N ILE A 101 -8.71 -4.06 12.59
CA ILE A 101 -7.34 -4.47 12.32
C ILE A 101 -6.64 -5.14 13.52
N THR A 102 -7.16 -5.02 14.72
CA THR A 102 -6.57 -5.60 15.94
C THR A 102 -6.69 -7.12 15.98
N GLY A 103 -7.66 -7.69 15.25
CA GLY A 103 -7.85 -9.13 15.12
C GLY A 103 -6.86 -9.84 14.18
N TYR A 104 -6.01 -9.11 13.47
CA TYR A 104 -5.08 -9.68 12.50
C TYR A 104 -3.68 -9.85 13.08
N LYS A 105 -2.99 -10.92 12.68
CA LYS A 105 -1.59 -11.18 13.08
C LYS A 105 -0.57 -10.25 12.39
N ALA A 106 -0.93 -9.69 11.25
CA ALA A 106 -0.06 -8.81 10.48
C ALA A 106 -0.89 -7.77 9.73
N LEU A 107 -0.42 -6.53 9.77
CA LEU A 107 -0.92 -5.42 8.96
C LEU A 107 0.18 -5.00 8.00
N LEU A 108 -0.08 -5.06 6.69
CA LEU A 108 0.86 -4.68 5.66
C LEU A 108 0.48 -3.29 5.14
N LEU A 109 1.40 -2.36 5.29
CA LEU A 109 1.24 -0.98 4.84
C LEU A 109 2.26 -0.69 3.74
N LYS A 110 1.82 -0.09 2.65
CA LYS A 110 2.71 0.37 1.60
C LYS A 110 3.29 1.73 1.97
N GLY A 111 4.60 1.82 1.96
CA GLY A 111 5.35 3.06 2.21
C GLY A 111 5.97 3.10 3.60
N PHE A 112 7.03 3.89 3.71
CA PHE A 112 7.66 4.21 4.98
C PHE A 112 7.34 5.66 5.33
N ASN A 113 6.60 5.84 6.42
CA ASN A 113 6.38 7.16 6.99
C ASN A 113 6.35 7.03 8.52
N LYS A 114 7.16 7.82 9.20
CA LYS A 114 7.19 7.87 10.66
C LYS A 114 5.79 8.14 11.27
N ALA A 115 4.93 8.82 10.54
CA ALA A 115 3.54 9.01 10.94
C ALA A 115 2.78 7.68 11.15
N TYR A 116 3.19 6.58 10.54
CA TYR A 116 2.58 5.28 10.82
C TYR A 116 2.84 4.79 12.23
N GLU A 117 4.03 5.04 12.79
CA GLU A 117 4.32 4.70 14.17
C GLU A 117 3.37 5.44 15.11
N GLU A 118 3.16 6.74 14.88
CA GLU A 118 2.27 7.58 15.70
C GLU A 118 0.82 7.16 15.61
N VAL A 119 0.35 6.78 14.43
CA VAL A 119 -1.06 6.44 14.20
C VAL A 119 -1.40 5.03 14.69
N TYR A 120 -0.45 4.10 14.62
CA TYR A 120 -0.64 2.74 15.14
C TYR A 120 -0.11 2.57 16.56
N GLU A 121 0.40 3.66 17.18
CA GLU A 121 0.72 3.67 18.59
C GLU A 121 -0.51 3.24 19.42
N GLY A 122 -0.33 2.26 20.28
CA GLY A 122 -1.42 1.65 21.03
C GLY A 122 -2.17 0.51 20.32
N ILE A 123 -2.02 0.35 19.00
CA ILE A 123 -2.55 -0.81 18.26
C ILE A 123 -1.46 -1.84 18.03
N VAL A 124 -0.27 -1.39 17.63
CA VAL A 124 0.90 -2.26 17.42
C VAL A 124 1.92 -2.01 18.53
N PRO A 125 2.32 -3.03 19.29
CA PRO A 125 3.33 -2.87 20.34
C PRO A 125 4.64 -2.33 19.76
N THR A 126 5.30 -1.45 20.51
CA THR A 126 6.63 -0.92 20.16
C THR A 126 7.61 -2.06 19.87
N GLY A 127 8.34 -1.95 18.76
CA GLY A 127 9.29 -2.97 18.31
C GLY A 127 8.70 -4.08 17.41
N HIS A 128 7.40 -4.08 17.16
CA HIS A 128 6.76 -4.99 16.21
C HIS A 128 6.60 -4.41 14.79
N PHE A 129 7.16 -3.23 14.55
CA PHE A 129 7.24 -2.66 13.21
C PHE A 129 8.39 -3.30 12.44
N LEU A 130 8.06 -3.99 11.36
CA LEU A 130 9.03 -4.56 10.43
C LEU A 130 9.09 -3.66 9.19
N ILE A 131 10.27 -3.20 8.85
CA ILE A 131 10.52 -2.39 7.67
C ILE A 131 11.34 -3.25 6.69
N PRO A 132 10.69 -4.06 5.85
CA PRO A 132 11.41 -4.86 4.89
C PRO A 132 12.05 -3.97 3.83
N ASP A 133 13.29 -4.27 3.50
CA ASP A 133 13.99 -3.63 2.39
C ASP A 133 13.42 -4.17 1.07
N SER A 134 12.72 -3.34 0.34
CA SER A 134 12.11 -3.70 -0.93
C SER A 134 12.66 -2.83 -2.06
N LEU A 135 12.75 -3.41 -3.25
CA LEU A 135 13.03 -2.66 -4.46
C LEU A 135 11.86 -1.70 -4.73
N GLY A 136 12.12 -0.42 -4.76
CA GLY A 136 11.11 0.60 -5.03
C GLY A 136 11.75 1.93 -5.40
N ILE A 137 11.04 2.73 -6.19
CA ILE A 137 11.52 4.04 -6.69
C ILE A 137 11.80 5.01 -5.52
N THR A 138 11.14 4.82 -4.40
CA THR A 138 11.29 5.66 -3.20
C THR A 138 12.17 5.02 -2.12
N SER A 139 13.01 4.05 -2.49
CA SER A 139 13.98 3.47 -1.55
C SER A 139 14.87 4.57 -0.97
N PRO A 140 15.07 4.62 0.36
CA PRO A 140 16.02 5.55 0.97
C PRO A 140 17.48 5.25 0.59
N ASP A 141 17.77 4.03 0.15
CA ASP A 141 19.08 3.66 -0.35
C ASP A 141 19.16 3.84 -1.87
N VAL A 142 19.52 5.04 -2.30
CA VAL A 142 19.66 5.38 -3.72
C VAL A 142 20.68 4.52 -4.47
N ARG A 143 21.60 3.83 -3.77
CA ARG A 143 22.57 2.90 -4.38
C ARG A 143 21.88 1.66 -4.93
N LYS A 144 20.74 1.29 -4.36
CA LYS A 144 19.91 0.16 -4.78
C LYS A 144 18.93 0.51 -5.89
N ALA A 145 18.64 1.80 -6.08
CA ALA A 145 17.64 2.27 -7.04
C ALA A 145 18.08 2.22 -8.52
N GLY A 146 19.27 1.69 -8.82
CA GLY A 146 19.78 1.47 -10.17
C GLY A 146 20.91 2.41 -10.59
N HIS A 147 21.32 2.32 -11.86
CA HIS A 147 22.42 3.12 -12.39
C HIS A 147 21.94 4.51 -12.82
N PHE A 148 22.34 5.52 -12.06
CA PHE A 148 22.14 6.91 -12.43
C PHE A 148 23.21 7.36 -13.42
N THR A 149 22.95 7.25 -14.71
CA THR A 149 23.93 7.57 -15.78
C THR A 149 23.93 9.03 -16.19
N LYS A 150 22.89 9.80 -15.83
CA LYS A 150 22.70 11.20 -16.28
C LYS A 150 22.94 12.25 -15.20
N ILE A 151 23.31 11.84 -14.00
CA ILE A 151 23.61 12.77 -12.91
C ILE A 151 25.10 13.16 -12.92
N ARG A 152 25.36 14.42 -12.50
CA ARG A 152 26.74 14.89 -12.35
C ARG A 152 27.46 14.13 -11.24
N ARG A 153 28.67 13.68 -11.51
CA ARG A 153 29.53 12.95 -10.56
C ARG A 153 30.74 13.81 -10.18
N PRO A 154 31.31 13.70 -8.97
CA PRO A 154 30.92 12.78 -7.91
C PRO A 154 29.71 13.30 -7.11
N VAL A 155 28.87 12.39 -6.59
CA VAL A 155 27.69 12.70 -5.75
C VAL A 155 27.50 11.65 -4.66
N TYR A 156 27.37 12.10 -3.41
CA TYR A 156 27.04 11.23 -2.28
C TYR A 156 25.55 10.79 -2.32
N PRO A 157 25.20 9.56 -1.96
CA PRO A 157 26.05 8.46 -1.49
C PRO A 157 26.51 7.48 -2.60
N LEU A 158 26.38 7.84 -3.86
CA LEU A 158 26.79 6.98 -4.98
C LEU A 158 28.32 6.94 -5.14
N ASP A 159 29.01 7.99 -4.68
CA ASP A 159 30.46 8.09 -4.64
C ASP A 159 30.89 8.23 -3.17
N GLU A 160 31.86 7.43 -2.75
CA GLU A 160 32.30 7.41 -1.34
C GLU A 160 33.18 8.62 -0.97
N ASN A 161 33.93 9.17 -1.93
CA ASN A 161 34.91 10.23 -1.70
C ASN A 161 34.43 11.58 -2.26
N VAL A 162 33.35 12.12 -1.71
CA VAL A 162 32.82 13.43 -2.08
C VAL A 162 33.32 14.49 -1.09
N ALA A 163 34.14 15.41 -1.56
CA ALA A 163 34.55 16.58 -0.76
C ALA A 163 33.42 17.60 -0.73
N PHE A 164 32.85 17.88 0.40
CA PHE A 164 31.89 18.95 0.62
C PHE A 164 32.67 20.24 0.87
N ARG A 165 32.46 21.27 0.06
CA ARG A 165 32.96 22.64 0.31
C ARG A 165 31.76 23.48 0.68
N TYR A 166 31.79 24.07 1.86
CA TYR A 166 30.89 25.15 2.25
C TYR A 166 31.49 26.45 1.76
N GLU A 167 30.81 27.14 0.86
CA GLU A 167 31.10 28.51 0.50
C GLU A 167 30.34 29.47 1.40
#